data_936adfbbe9a34d37a0f1ece1882b654b
#
_entry.id   936adfbbe9a34d37a0f1ece1882b654b
#
_cell.length_a   1.000
_cell.length_b   1.000
_cell.length_c   1.000
_cell.angle_alpha   90.00
_cell.angle_beta   90.00
_cell.angle_gamma   90.00
#
_symmetry.space_group_name_H-M   'P 1'
#
loop_
_entity.id
_entity.type
_entity.pdbx_description
1 polymer ?
#
loop_
_entity_poly.entity_id
_entity_poly.type
_entity_poly.pdbx_seq_one_letter_code
_entity_poly.pdbx_strand_id
1 'polypeptide(L)'
;AAIRKGWDNDCRSSYKAGYEAGYRAGYLHGRRTATQPHSSGRASATRYADGSIVQTRDTTASGRRFMHRIGAEFRPEYIFPTNPFVEGENRAGQPIDLSLSGHLRYSFQFRPGSIPDQIYGGAYQGIGAAYYDFGNPDELGNPIAVYLFQGARIARISPRLSFNYEWNFGLSFGWKPYDDA
;
A
#
# COMPACT_ATOMS: atom_id res chain seq x y z
N ALA A 1 -36.49 -25.97 -26.45
CA ALA A 1 -35.09 -25.95 -27.00
C ALA A 1 -34.79 -24.70 -27.84
N ALA A 2 -35.73 -24.21 -28.67
CA ALA A 2 -35.53 -23.06 -29.57
C ALA A 2 -35.42 -21.72 -28.81
N ILE A 3 -36.18 -21.49 -27.74
CA ILE A 3 -36.17 -20.26 -26.97
C ILE A 3 -34.86 -20.07 -26.20
N ARG A 4 -34.27 -21.16 -25.70
CA ARG A 4 -32.97 -21.13 -25.00
C ARG A 4 -31.82 -20.77 -25.92
N LYS A 5 -31.85 -21.22 -27.17
CA LYS A 5 -30.83 -20.91 -28.19
C LYS A 5 -30.89 -19.44 -28.65
N GLY A 6 -32.07 -18.84 -28.68
CA GLY A 6 -32.24 -17.41 -28.96
C GLY A 6 -31.65 -16.52 -27.89
N TRP A 7 -31.92 -16.85 -26.62
CA TRP A 7 -31.41 -16.10 -25.45
C TRP A 7 -29.89 -16.09 -25.38
N ASP A 8 -29.23 -17.24 -25.62
CA ASP A 8 -27.78 -17.35 -25.60
C ASP A 8 -27.12 -16.51 -26.70
N ASN A 9 -27.75 -16.43 -27.88
CA ASN A 9 -27.24 -15.61 -28.98
C ASN A 9 -27.39 -14.11 -28.72
N ASP A 10 -28.51 -13.67 -28.14
CA ASP A 10 -28.75 -12.25 -27.79
C ASP A 10 -27.84 -11.78 -26.68
N CYS A 11 -27.61 -12.58 -25.63
CA CYS A 11 -26.66 -12.29 -24.59
C CYS A 11 -25.22 -12.18 -25.11
N ARG A 12 -24.84 -13.10 -26.01
CA ARG A 12 -23.50 -13.11 -26.61
C ARG A 12 -23.27 -11.91 -27.51
N SER A 13 -24.26 -11.53 -28.32
CA SER A 13 -24.18 -10.37 -29.21
C SER A 13 -24.11 -9.05 -28.39
N SER A 14 -24.92 -8.92 -27.34
CA SER A 14 -24.94 -7.76 -26.45
C SER A 14 -23.62 -7.62 -25.67
N TYR A 15 -23.08 -8.74 -25.19
CA TYR A 15 -21.77 -8.75 -24.53
C TYR A 15 -20.66 -8.32 -25.49
N LYS A 16 -20.64 -8.85 -26.72
CA LYS A 16 -19.65 -8.49 -27.73
C LYS A 16 -19.73 -7.01 -28.11
N ALA A 17 -20.93 -6.48 -28.31
CA ALA A 17 -21.14 -5.08 -28.63
C ALA A 17 -20.70 -4.16 -27.47
N GLY A 18 -21.01 -4.51 -26.23
CA GLY A 18 -20.56 -3.78 -25.04
C GLY A 18 -19.04 -3.80 -24.88
N TYR A 19 -18.41 -4.94 -25.10
CA TYR A 19 -16.96 -5.07 -25.04
C TYR A 19 -16.28 -4.24 -26.13
N GLU A 20 -16.74 -4.28 -27.38
CA GLU A 20 -16.18 -3.49 -28.48
C GLU A 20 -16.36 -1.98 -28.26
N ALA A 21 -17.52 -1.55 -27.77
CA ALA A 21 -17.79 -0.16 -27.44
C ALA A 21 -16.88 0.34 -26.31
N GLY A 22 -16.74 -0.43 -25.25
CA GLY A 22 -15.86 -0.11 -24.13
C GLY A 22 -14.38 -0.06 -24.55
N TYR A 23 -13.93 -1.01 -25.35
CA TYR A 23 -12.58 -1.04 -25.87
C TYR A 23 -12.28 0.17 -26.76
N ARG A 24 -13.17 0.53 -27.69
CA ARG A 24 -13.03 1.71 -28.56
C ARG A 24 -13.02 3.01 -27.74
N ALA A 25 -13.92 3.17 -26.79
CA ALA A 25 -13.97 4.33 -25.92
C ALA A 25 -12.67 4.47 -25.10
N GLY A 26 -12.20 3.39 -24.50
CA GLY A 26 -10.94 3.36 -23.74
C GLY A 26 -9.72 3.67 -24.61
N TYR A 27 -9.66 3.10 -25.80
CA TYR A 27 -8.57 3.33 -26.74
C TYR A 27 -8.52 4.79 -27.24
N LEU A 28 -9.67 5.37 -27.58
CA LEU A 28 -9.76 6.77 -28.02
C LEU A 28 -9.44 7.74 -26.89
N HIS A 29 -9.89 7.42 -25.66
CA HIS A 29 -9.55 8.22 -24.48
C HIS A 29 -8.04 8.14 -24.19
N GLY A 30 -7.46 6.97 -24.23
CA GLY A 30 -6.02 6.77 -24.04
C GLY A 30 -5.17 7.52 -25.10
N ARG A 31 -5.60 7.55 -26.36
CA ARG A 31 -4.92 8.33 -27.41
C ARG A 31 -4.98 9.83 -27.17
N ARG A 32 -6.13 10.34 -26.73
CA ARG A 32 -6.28 11.80 -26.43
C ARG A 32 -5.40 12.23 -25.27
N THR A 33 -5.27 11.41 -24.23
CA THR A 33 -4.39 11.70 -23.10
C THR A 33 -2.92 11.55 -23.43
N ALA A 34 -2.54 10.64 -24.34
CA ALA A 34 -1.17 10.47 -24.79
C ALA A 34 -0.65 11.62 -25.69
N THR A 35 -1.55 12.37 -26.34
CA THR A 35 -1.20 13.47 -27.27
C THR A 35 -1.17 14.83 -26.58
N GLN A 36 -1.57 14.97 -25.32
CA GLN A 36 -1.41 16.23 -24.60
C GLN A 36 0.07 16.40 -24.18
N PRO A 37 0.74 17.50 -24.60
CA PRO A 37 2.08 17.79 -24.11
C PRO A 37 1.99 18.06 -22.62
N HIS A 38 2.63 17.20 -21.83
CA HIS A 38 2.75 17.40 -20.39
C HIS A 38 3.52 18.69 -20.13
N SER A 39 2.81 19.69 -19.64
CA SER A 39 3.44 20.90 -19.10
C SER A 39 4.34 20.49 -17.92
N SER A 40 5.57 20.96 -18.01
CA SER A 40 6.67 20.82 -17.09
C SER A 40 6.31 20.97 -15.62
N GLY A 41 6.72 19.98 -14.82
CA GLY A 41 7.26 20.15 -13.49
C GLY A 41 6.49 20.99 -12.48
N ARG A 42 5.45 20.42 -11.85
CA ARG A 42 4.96 20.95 -10.58
C ARG A 42 5.08 19.84 -9.54
N ALA A 43 5.92 20.06 -8.52
CA ALA A 43 6.01 19.17 -7.37
C ALA A 43 4.64 19.14 -6.68
N SER A 44 3.96 18.00 -6.68
CA SER A 44 2.72 17.81 -5.95
C SER A 44 3.01 17.03 -4.66
N ALA A 45 2.78 17.65 -3.53
CA ALA A 45 2.76 16.98 -2.24
C ALA A 45 1.41 16.29 -2.08
N THR A 46 1.40 14.96 -2.01
CA THR A 46 0.19 14.20 -1.72
C THR A 46 0.19 13.86 -0.24
N ARG A 47 -0.79 14.38 0.49
CA ARG A 47 -1.02 14.06 1.89
C ARG A 47 -1.90 12.81 1.96
N TYR A 48 -1.41 11.74 2.60
CA TYR A 48 -2.20 10.55 2.87
C TYR A 48 -3.05 10.73 4.13
N ALA A 49 -4.12 9.95 4.26
CA ALA A 49 -5.05 10.02 5.38
C ALA A 49 -4.43 9.64 6.75
N ASP A 50 -3.25 9.05 6.76
CA ASP A 50 -2.44 8.69 7.94
C ASP A 50 -1.54 9.83 8.45
N GLY A 51 -1.62 11.03 7.85
CA GLY A 51 -0.80 12.18 8.25
C GLY A 51 0.61 12.21 7.68
N SER A 52 1.04 11.18 6.95
CA SER A 52 2.35 11.16 6.32
C SER A 52 2.40 12.11 5.11
N ILE A 53 3.41 12.97 5.07
CA ILE A 53 3.69 13.87 3.95
C ILE A 53 4.78 13.25 3.11
N VAL A 54 4.42 12.70 1.96
CA VAL A 54 5.40 12.26 0.97
C VAL A 54 5.63 13.41 -0.02
N GLN A 55 6.80 14.03 0.06
CA GLN A 55 7.27 14.92 -0.99
C GLN A 55 7.72 14.08 -2.19
N THR A 56 6.90 14.01 -3.20
CA THR A 56 7.30 13.42 -4.48
C THR A 56 8.10 14.46 -5.24
N ARG A 57 9.41 14.29 -5.30
CA ARG A 57 10.23 15.04 -6.21
C ARG A 57 10.07 14.41 -7.60
N ASP A 58 9.28 15.04 -8.47
CA ASP A 58 9.21 14.66 -9.86
C ASP A 58 10.57 14.93 -10.51
N THR A 59 11.41 13.92 -10.53
CA THR A 59 12.54 13.88 -11.47
C THR A 59 11.93 13.54 -12.83
N THR A 60 11.60 14.56 -13.59
CA THR A 60 11.26 14.48 -15.01
C THR A 60 12.44 13.90 -15.76
N ALA A 61 12.48 12.58 -15.89
CA ALA A 61 13.34 11.90 -16.82
C ALA A 61 12.48 10.96 -17.65
N SER A 62 12.33 11.35 -18.89
CA SER A 62 12.12 10.52 -20.06
C SER A 62 12.05 9.01 -19.80
N GLY A 63 10.90 8.41 -20.04
CA GLY A 63 10.82 6.97 -20.32
C GLY A 63 10.67 6.00 -19.14
N ARG A 64 10.69 6.42 -17.89
CA ARG A 64 10.57 5.48 -16.76
C ARG A 64 9.12 5.02 -16.57
N ARG A 65 8.91 3.71 -16.68
CA ARG A 65 7.61 3.06 -16.49
C ARG A 65 7.14 3.08 -15.02
N PHE A 66 8.06 3.25 -14.09
CA PHE A 66 7.83 3.17 -12.66
C PHE A 66 8.14 4.49 -11.96
N MET A 67 7.38 4.78 -10.94
CA MET A 67 7.63 5.82 -9.95
C MET A 67 8.13 5.14 -8.67
N HIS A 68 9.22 5.66 -8.12
CA HIS A 68 9.87 5.14 -6.91
C HIS A 68 9.59 6.10 -5.75
N ARG A 69 9.39 5.56 -4.56
CA ARG A 69 9.15 6.32 -3.33
C ARG A 69 10.00 5.76 -2.20
N ILE A 70 10.51 6.66 -1.38
CA ILE A 70 11.16 6.34 -0.11
C ILE A 70 10.35 7.04 0.97
N GLY A 71 10.03 6.32 2.03
CA GLY A 71 9.29 6.83 3.18
C GLY A 71 9.97 6.45 4.48
N ALA A 72 9.84 7.33 5.48
CA ALA A 72 10.18 7.05 6.86
C ALA A 72 8.92 7.31 7.71
N GLU A 73 8.64 6.42 8.64
CA GLU A 73 7.48 6.49 9.53
C GLU A 73 7.94 6.27 10.96
N PHE A 74 7.32 6.97 11.88
CA PHE A 74 7.47 6.76 13.31
C PHE A 74 6.08 6.48 13.89
N ARG A 75 5.94 5.38 14.63
CA ARG A 75 4.66 4.92 15.17
C ARG A 75 4.76 4.68 16.66
N PRO A 76 4.20 5.55 17.48
CA PRO A 76 3.88 5.22 18.87
C PRO A 76 2.58 4.42 18.90
N GLU A 77 2.60 3.26 19.55
CA GLU A 77 1.46 2.34 19.62
C GLU A 77 1.19 1.98 21.08
N TYR A 78 -0.08 2.03 21.48
CA TYR A 78 -0.49 1.59 22.81
C TYR A 78 -0.79 0.09 22.77
N ILE A 79 -0.19 -0.66 23.71
CA ILE A 79 -0.39 -2.09 23.85
C ILE A 79 -1.46 -2.31 24.93
N PHE A 80 -2.57 -2.94 24.54
CA PHE A 80 -3.57 -3.33 25.53
C PHE A 80 -3.07 -4.56 26.31
N PRO A 81 -3.09 -4.50 27.65
CA PRO A 81 -2.69 -5.63 28.49
C PRO A 81 -3.68 -6.78 28.28
N THR A 82 -3.18 -7.90 27.78
CA THR A 82 -3.99 -9.08 27.45
C THR A 82 -3.61 -10.30 28.29
N ASN A 83 -2.50 -10.20 29.03
CA ASN A 83 -2.02 -11.27 29.91
C ASN A 83 -1.16 -10.68 31.05
N PRO A 84 -0.92 -11.44 32.13
CA PRO A 84 -0.17 -10.99 33.29
C PRO A 84 1.24 -10.50 32.99
N PHE A 85 1.94 -11.10 32.02
CA PHE A 85 3.27 -10.66 31.58
C PHE A 85 3.27 -9.22 31.08
N VAL A 86 2.27 -8.84 30.25
CA VAL A 86 2.13 -7.47 29.72
C VAL A 86 1.62 -6.52 30.79
N GLU A 87 0.86 -7.01 31.78
CA GLU A 87 0.36 -6.24 32.94
C GLU A 87 1.44 -5.88 33.95
N GLY A 88 2.63 -6.52 33.86
CA GLY A 88 3.76 -6.22 34.74
C GLY A 88 4.26 -7.41 35.56
N GLU A 89 3.70 -8.61 35.40
CA GLU A 89 4.27 -9.86 35.94
C GLU A 89 5.47 -10.31 35.09
N ASN A 90 6.41 -9.41 34.88
CA ASN A 90 7.65 -9.61 34.17
C ASN A 90 8.84 -9.26 35.07
N ARG A 91 10.06 -9.58 34.68
CA ARG A 91 11.27 -9.30 35.50
C ARG A 91 11.46 -7.81 35.81
N ALA A 92 11.02 -6.94 34.91
CA ALA A 92 11.10 -5.49 35.09
C ALA A 92 10.04 -4.96 36.09
N GLY A 93 9.00 -5.77 36.41
CA GLY A 93 7.91 -5.38 37.30
C GLY A 93 7.09 -4.19 36.79
N GLN A 94 7.10 -3.93 35.46
CA GLN A 94 6.45 -2.80 34.85
C GLN A 94 5.56 -3.26 33.69
N PRO A 95 4.39 -2.60 33.51
CA PRO A 95 3.53 -2.92 32.38
C PRO A 95 4.20 -2.53 31.04
N ILE A 96 3.94 -3.32 30.02
CA ILE A 96 4.36 -3.05 28.64
C ILE A 96 3.17 -2.43 27.91
N ASP A 97 3.00 -1.13 28.06
CA ASP A 97 1.85 -0.40 27.56
C ASP A 97 2.16 0.47 26.33
N LEU A 98 3.43 0.69 26.04
CA LEU A 98 3.89 1.52 24.92
C LEU A 98 4.88 0.75 24.04
N SER A 99 4.63 0.78 22.74
CA SER A 99 5.61 0.38 21.72
C SER A 99 5.97 1.57 20.86
N LEU A 100 7.25 1.77 20.64
CA LEU A 100 7.74 2.74 19.67
C LEU A 100 8.35 2.00 18.49
N SER A 101 7.96 2.38 17.29
CA SER A 101 8.57 1.78 16.10
C SER A 101 8.97 2.83 15.07
N GLY A 102 10.13 2.58 14.45
CA GLY A 102 10.65 3.35 13.33
C GLY A 102 10.70 2.50 12.08
N HIS A 103 10.15 2.99 10.96
CA HIS A 103 10.09 2.27 9.71
C HIS A 103 10.78 3.03 8.58
N LEU A 104 11.54 2.31 7.77
CA LEU A 104 12.04 2.78 6.48
C LEU A 104 11.42 1.94 5.38
N ARG A 105 10.88 2.61 4.37
CA ARG A 105 10.13 1.96 3.30
C ARG A 105 10.61 2.43 1.94
N TYR A 106 10.79 1.48 1.03
CA TYR A 106 11.01 1.76 -0.38
C TYR A 106 9.92 1.08 -1.19
N SER A 107 9.26 1.84 -2.05
CA SER A 107 8.19 1.31 -2.90
C SER A 107 8.31 1.79 -4.33
N PHE A 108 7.71 1.03 -5.23
CA PHE A 108 7.53 1.41 -6.61
C PHE A 108 6.10 1.09 -7.07
N GLN A 109 5.63 1.89 -8.00
CA GLN A 109 4.32 1.73 -8.63
C GLN A 109 4.39 2.11 -10.09
N PHE A 110 3.42 1.68 -10.88
CA PHE A 110 3.27 2.19 -12.23
C PHE A 110 3.00 3.69 -12.21
N ARG A 111 3.48 4.39 -13.22
CA ARG A 111 3.26 5.83 -13.34
C ARG A 111 1.76 6.14 -13.30
N PRO A 112 1.29 7.05 -12.42
CA PRO A 112 -0.11 7.41 -12.33
C PRO A 112 -0.69 7.85 -13.68
N GLY A 113 -1.87 7.32 -14.02
CA GLY A 113 -2.54 7.59 -15.28
C GLY A 113 -2.03 6.76 -16.48
N SER A 114 -1.03 5.89 -16.29
CA SER A 114 -0.63 4.92 -17.32
C SER A 114 -1.66 3.78 -17.44
N ILE A 115 -1.66 3.08 -18.57
CA ILE A 115 -2.55 1.92 -18.77
C ILE A 115 -2.36 0.86 -17.67
N PRO A 116 -1.13 0.44 -17.30
CA PRO A 116 -0.94 -0.48 -16.19
C PRO A 116 -1.46 0.07 -14.85
N ASP A 117 -1.28 1.37 -14.56
CA ASP A 117 -1.80 1.99 -13.35
C ASP A 117 -3.34 1.90 -13.26
N GLN A 118 -4.02 2.09 -14.39
CA GLN A 118 -5.48 1.95 -14.46
C GLN A 118 -5.95 0.50 -14.32
N ILE A 119 -5.24 -0.45 -14.93
CA ILE A 119 -5.56 -1.89 -14.84
C ILE A 119 -5.38 -2.41 -13.42
N TYR A 120 -4.29 -2.01 -12.75
CA TYR A 120 -3.95 -2.49 -11.40
C TYR A 120 -4.44 -1.56 -10.27
N GLY A 121 -5.30 -0.57 -10.58
CA GLY A 121 -5.92 0.28 -9.59
C GLY A 121 -4.97 1.15 -8.76
N GLY A 122 -3.81 1.51 -9.33
CA GLY A 122 -2.78 2.28 -8.61
C GLY A 122 -2.01 1.42 -7.60
N ALA A 123 -1.85 0.12 -7.87
CA ALA A 123 -1.11 -0.79 -7.01
C ALA A 123 0.35 -0.36 -6.87
N TYR A 124 0.84 -0.45 -5.66
CA TYR A 124 2.24 -0.24 -5.29
C TYR A 124 2.76 -1.43 -4.50
N GLN A 125 4.05 -1.66 -4.58
CA GLN A 125 4.72 -2.72 -3.84
C GLN A 125 6.13 -2.27 -3.45
N GLY A 126 6.67 -2.89 -2.40
CA GLY A 126 7.97 -2.48 -1.92
C GLY A 126 8.53 -3.38 -0.83
N ILE A 127 9.64 -2.91 -0.27
CA ILE A 127 10.31 -3.50 0.86
C ILE A 127 10.40 -2.48 1.98
N GLY A 128 10.33 -2.96 3.23
CA GLY A 128 10.50 -2.14 4.41
C GLY A 128 11.38 -2.81 5.44
N ALA A 129 11.96 -1.98 6.28
CA ALA A 129 12.62 -2.39 7.50
C ALA A 129 12.02 -1.61 8.66
N ALA A 130 11.83 -2.26 9.80
CA ALA A 130 11.32 -1.65 11.01
C ALA A 130 12.18 -2.03 12.20
N TYR A 131 12.29 -1.10 13.13
CA TYR A 131 12.89 -1.31 14.44
C TYR A 131 11.81 -1.06 15.50
N TYR A 132 11.73 -1.93 16.49
CA TYR A 132 10.74 -1.86 17.56
C TYR A 132 11.42 -1.73 18.91
N ASP A 133 10.85 -0.88 19.76
CA ASP A 133 11.21 -0.72 21.15
C ASP A 133 9.92 -0.89 21.99
N PHE A 134 9.89 -1.90 22.83
CA PHE A 134 8.77 -2.23 23.72
C PHE A 134 8.98 -1.72 25.16
N GLY A 135 10.06 -0.97 25.41
CA GLY A 135 10.41 -0.52 26.75
C GLY A 135 10.94 -1.63 27.67
N ASN A 136 11.08 -2.86 27.18
CA ASN A 136 11.59 -4.00 27.93
C ASN A 136 12.65 -4.78 27.13
N PRO A 137 13.84 -4.19 26.93
CA PRO A 137 14.88 -4.79 26.12
C PRO A 137 15.50 -6.04 26.75
N ASP A 138 15.34 -6.22 28.07
CA ASP A 138 15.93 -7.34 28.80
C ASP A 138 15.19 -8.64 28.59
N GLU A 139 13.89 -8.61 28.36
CA GLU A 139 13.06 -9.79 28.15
C GLU A 139 12.57 -9.95 26.72
N LEU A 140 12.20 -8.86 26.06
CA LEU A 140 11.71 -8.91 24.67
C LEU A 140 12.81 -8.65 23.65
N GLY A 141 13.84 -7.90 24.04
CA GLY A 141 14.82 -7.38 23.09
C GLY A 141 14.27 -6.17 22.31
N ASN A 142 15.05 -5.74 21.33
CA ASN A 142 14.65 -4.70 20.38
C ASN A 142 14.63 -5.30 18.98
N PRO A 143 13.51 -5.93 18.57
CA PRO A 143 13.47 -6.64 17.32
C PRO A 143 13.51 -5.71 16.10
N ILE A 144 14.14 -6.23 15.06
CA ILE A 144 14.14 -5.63 13.72
C ILE A 144 13.31 -6.51 12.82
N ALA A 145 12.44 -5.92 12.01
CA ALA A 145 11.70 -6.62 10.99
C ALA A 145 12.12 -6.16 9.60
N VAL A 146 12.14 -7.10 8.66
CA VAL A 146 12.27 -6.84 7.22
C VAL A 146 11.05 -7.44 6.55
N TYR A 147 10.37 -6.65 5.73
CA TYR A 147 9.09 -7.05 5.16
C TYR A 147 8.91 -6.58 3.72
N LEU A 148 8.16 -7.35 2.98
CA LEU A 148 7.57 -6.97 1.70
C LEU A 148 6.18 -6.40 1.97
N PHE A 149 5.78 -5.41 1.19
CA PHE A 149 4.43 -4.89 1.26
C PHE A 149 3.85 -4.63 -0.12
N GLN A 150 2.56 -4.75 -0.20
CA GLN A 150 1.79 -4.40 -1.38
C GLN A 150 0.48 -3.76 -0.95
N GLY A 151 0.11 -2.71 -1.65
CA GLY A 151 -1.17 -2.05 -1.44
C GLY A 151 -1.77 -1.58 -2.75
N ALA A 152 -3.09 -1.36 -2.73
CA ALA A 152 -3.79 -0.76 -3.83
C ALA A 152 -5.04 -0.03 -3.32
N ARG A 153 -5.56 0.83 -4.16
CA ARG A 153 -6.84 1.49 -3.91
C ARG A 153 -7.98 0.57 -4.28
N ILE A 154 -8.86 0.30 -3.31
CA ILE A 154 -10.09 -0.48 -3.53
C ILE A 154 -11.17 0.41 -4.15
N ALA A 155 -11.41 1.59 -3.57
CA ALA A 155 -12.44 2.50 -4.02
C ALA A 155 -12.07 3.97 -3.75
N ARG A 156 -12.53 4.84 -4.62
CA ARG A 156 -12.53 6.29 -4.39
C ARG A 156 -13.96 6.71 -4.06
N ILE A 157 -14.19 7.08 -2.80
CA ILE A 157 -15.52 7.50 -2.31
C ILE A 157 -15.79 8.95 -2.70
N SER A 158 -14.74 9.80 -2.65
CA SER A 158 -14.82 11.20 -3.06
C SER A 158 -13.45 11.68 -3.58
N PRO A 159 -13.33 12.91 -4.12
CA PRO A 159 -12.03 13.46 -4.51
C PRO A 159 -11.00 13.53 -3.37
N ARG A 160 -11.48 13.52 -2.11
CA ARG A 160 -10.64 13.63 -0.91
C ARG A 160 -10.59 12.36 -0.06
N LEU A 161 -11.43 11.36 -0.38
CA LEU A 161 -11.53 10.13 0.41
C LEU A 161 -11.40 8.91 -0.49
N SER A 162 -10.45 8.06 -0.17
CA SER A 162 -10.25 6.76 -0.83
C SER A 162 -10.11 5.65 0.21
N PHE A 163 -10.62 4.50 -0.13
CA PHE A 163 -10.44 3.28 0.62
C PHE A 163 -9.33 2.47 -0.02
N ASN A 164 -8.26 2.18 0.76
CA ASN A 164 -7.08 1.48 0.30
C ASN A 164 -6.86 0.27 1.20
N TYR A 165 -6.18 -0.75 0.68
CA TYR A 165 -5.63 -1.83 1.48
C TYR A 165 -4.11 -1.87 1.34
N GLU A 166 -3.46 -2.37 2.37
CA GLU A 166 -2.06 -2.75 2.34
C GLU A 166 -1.89 -4.03 3.17
N TRP A 167 -1.11 -4.97 2.66
CA TRP A 167 -0.67 -6.13 3.42
C TRP A 167 0.85 -6.16 3.49
N ASN A 168 1.36 -6.70 4.59
CA ASN A 168 2.78 -6.82 4.85
C ASN A 168 3.09 -8.29 5.17
N PHE A 169 4.20 -8.78 4.64
CA PHE A 169 4.72 -10.10 4.93
C PHE A 169 6.23 -10.01 5.17
N GLY A 170 6.71 -10.50 6.32
CA GLY A 170 8.11 -10.34 6.67
C GLY A 170 8.58 -11.26 7.77
N LEU A 171 9.83 -11.06 8.14
CA LEU A 171 10.53 -11.77 9.20
C LEU A 171 11.03 -10.76 10.22
N SER A 172 11.00 -11.13 11.49
CA SER A 172 11.57 -10.34 12.57
C SER A 172 12.69 -11.11 13.27
N PHE A 173 13.68 -10.36 13.73
CA PHE A 173 14.90 -10.86 14.36
C PHE A 173 15.21 -10.02 15.60
N GLY A 174 15.99 -10.59 16.52
CA GLY A 174 16.45 -9.85 17.69
C GLY A 174 15.52 -9.97 18.89
N TRP A 175 14.55 -10.90 18.83
CA TRP A 175 13.79 -11.31 20.00
C TRP A 175 14.69 -12.05 20.98
N LYS A 176 14.53 -11.77 22.25
CA LYS A 176 15.14 -12.62 23.29
C LYS A 176 14.32 -13.90 23.45
N PRO A 177 14.98 -15.07 23.49
CA PRO A 177 14.28 -16.31 23.80
C PRO A 177 13.73 -16.24 25.22
N TYR A 178 12.53 -16.75 25.41
CA TYR A 178 11.94 -16.93 26.74
C TYR A 178 12.80 -17.92 27.52
N ASP A 179 13.21 -17.52 28.73
CA ASP A 179 14.02 -18.33 29.63
C ASP A 179 13.17 -18.65 30.88
N ASP A 180 12.82 -19.91 31.06
CA ASP A 180 12.02 -20.42 32.18
C ASP A 180 12.82 -20.59 33.49
N ALA A 181 14.04 -20.00 33.59
CA ALA A 181 14.90 -20.18 34.76
C ALA A 181 14.52 -19.31 35.97
#